data_fbd1714831b78b6341c9bf570bf27d7d
#
_entry.id   fbd1714831b78b6341c9bf570bf27d7d
#
_cell.length_a   1.000
_cell.length_b   1.000
_cell.length_c   1.000
_cell.angle_alpha   90.00
_cell.angle_beta   90.00
_cell.angle_gamma   90.00
#
_symmetry.space_group_name_H-M   'P 1'
#
loop_
_entity.id
_entity.type
_entity.pdbx_description
1 polymer ?
#
loop_
_entity_poly.entity_id
_entity_poly.type
_entity_poly.pdbx_seq_one_letter_code
_entity_poly.pdbx_strand_id
1 'polypeptide(L)'
;FFAQALSCQVYEWTGTNALIIYKVQKDSNYLIETVYKINPSKFLRTRGGFYQNRDGVLNLNLEFNSNYTNDSITQVEYIIPTNAKIISNTELELNGKWLMGGRINSEGKETRRDISRPRKTLKFLTDGFFQWTAFNTETFQFYGCGGGKYSAQEGQYEESIEYFSRDDSRSGQTLSFKYEQKNNDWHHTGFSSKGKPLHEIWTLRRNK
;
A
#
# COMPACT_ATOMS: atom_id res chain seq x y z
N PHE A 1 -18.35 -17.01 -16.51
CA PHE A 1 -18.08 -15.98 -15.48
C PHE A 1 -16.92 -15.16 -15.98
N PHE A 2 -17.16 -13.98 -16.54
CA PHE A 2 -16.12 -13.00 -16.79
C PHE A 2 -15.71 -12.45 -15.41
N ALA A 3 -14.51 -12.81 -14.95
CA ALA A 3 -13.90 -12.07 -13.86
C ALA A 3 -13.76 -10.62 -14.37
N GLN A 4 -14.49 -9.68 -13.77
CA GLN A 4 -14.22 -8.27 -13.97
C GLN A 4 -12.78 -8.06 -13.51
N ALA A 5 -11.88 -7.77 -14.46
CA ALA A 5 -10.53 -7.37 -14.14
C ALA A 5 -10.63 -6.24 -13.10
N LEU A 6 -10.01 -6.43 -11.96
CA LEU A 6 -9.90 -5.41 -10.93
C LEU A 6 -9.18 -4.23 -11.58
N SER A 7 -9.93 -3.22 -11.99
CA SER A 7 -9.36 -2.01 -12.62
C SER A 7 -8.52 -1.27 -11.58
N CYS A 8 -7.28 -1.71 -11.43
CA CYS A 8 -6.28 -1.01 -10.65
C CYS A 8 -5.85 0.25 -11.40
N GLN A 9 -5.70 1.36 -10.70
CA GLN A 9 -5.23 2.61 -11.28
C GLN A 9 -4.36 3.35 -10.28
N VAL A 10 -3.28 3.93 -10.79
CA VAL A 10 -2.42 4.82 -10.01
C VAL A 10 -2.38 6.19 -10.69
N TYR A 11 -2.79 7.19 -9.93
CA TYR A 11 -2.78 8.59 -10.35
C TYR A 11 -1.67 9.34 -9.64
N GLU A 12 -1.04 10.26 -10.33
CA GLU A 12 -0.03 11.15 -9.76
C GLU A 12 -0.21 12.56 -10.30
N TRP A 13 -0.03 13.57 -9.42
CA TRP A 13 0.04 14.98 -9.79
C TRP A 13 0.89 15.75 -8.80
N THR A 14 1.27 16.96 -9.19
CA THR A 14 1.90 17.94 -8.31
C THR A 14 0.91 19.06 -7.97
N GLY A 15 1.02 19.62 -6.76
CA GLY A 15 0.32 20.83 -6.37
C GLY A 15 1.02 22.09 -6.92
N THR A 16 0.76 23.24 -6.29
CA THR A 16 1.45 24.50 -6.58
C THR A 16 2.97 24.43 -6.37
N ASN A 17 3.42 23.59 -5.46
CA ASN A 17 4.83 23.25 -5.28
C ASN A 17 5.14 21.96 -6.05
N ALA A 18 5.91 22.08 -7.13
CA ALA A 18 6.30 20.95 -7.99
C ALA A 18 7.12 19.85 -7.27
N LEU A 19 7.65 20.14 -6.08
CA LEU A 19 8.37 19.14 -5.25
C LEU A 19 7.44 18.29 -4.39
N ILE A 20 6.14 18.60 -4.32
CA ILE A 20 5.14 17.84 -3.57
C ILE A 20 4.36 16.96 -4.54
N ILE A 21 4.47 15.66 -4.34
CA ILE A 21 3.79 14.64 -5.11
C ILE A 21 2.54 14.18 -4.34
N TYR A 22 1.44 14.15 -5.05
CA TYR A 22 0.20 13.48 -4.64
C TYR A 22 0.05 12.21 -5.45
N LYS A 23 -0.07 11.10 -4.78
CA LYS A 23 -0.25 9.77 -5.40
C LYS A 23 -1.52 9.12 -4.88
N VAL A 24 -2.35 8.63 -5.78
CA VAL A 24 -3.54 7.84 -5.46
C VAL A 24 -3.42 6.47 -6.10
N GLN A 25 -3.45 5.44 -5.26
CA GLN A 25 -3.59 4.05 -5.68
C GLN A 25 -5.02 3.60 -5.40
N LYS A 26 -5.71 3.04 -6.38
CA LYS A 26 -7.08 2.54 -6.20
C LYS A 26 -7.33 1.26 -6.99
N ASP A 27 -8.24 0.44 -6.46
CA ASP A 27 -8.93 -0.62 -7.20
C ASP A 27 -10.43 -0.30 -7.30
N SER A 28 -11.27 -1.29 -7.48
CA SER A 28 -12.73 -1.12 -7.65
C SER A 28 -13.44 -0.55 -6.42
N ASN A 29 -12.88 -0.69 -5.21
CA ASN A 29 -13.56 -0.29 -3.96
C ASN A 29 -12.63 0.23 -2.85
N TYR A 30 -11.34 0.30 -3.08
CA TYR A 30 -10.36 0.75 -2.09
C TYR A 30 -9.45 1.81 -2.70
N LEU A 31 -9.11 2.82 -1.91
CA LEU A 31 -8.24 3.92 -2.32
C LEU A 31 -7.27 4.28 -1.21
N ILE A 32 -6.02 4.53 -1.60
CA ILE A 32 -5.01 5.17 -0.75
C ILE A 32 -4.52 6.44 -1.42
N GLU A 33 -4.60 7.57 -0.72
CA GLU A 33 -3.91 8.81 -1.06
C GLU A 33 -2.63 8.91 -0.23
N THR A 34 -1.51 9.20 -0.86
CA THR A 34 -0.25 9.51 -0.18
C THR A 34 0.36 10.78 -0.75
N VAL A 35 0.85 11.62 0.15
CA VAL A 35 1.51 12.89 -0.19
C VAL A 35 2.92 12.85 0.38
N TYR A 36 3.90 13.13 -0.46
CA TYR A 36 5.30 13.19 -0.08
C TYR A 36 6.04 14.26 -0.89
N LYS A 37 7.14 14.74 -0.35
CA LYS A 37 8.03 15.69 -1.02
C LYS A 37 9.19 14.92 -1.65
N ILE A 38 9.64 15.40 -2.80
CA ILE A 38 10.91 14.99 -3.43
C ILE A 38 11.95 16.11 -3.24
N ASN A 39 13.24 15.74 -3.23
CA ASN A 39 14.38 16.67 -3.19
C ASN A 39 14.34 17.71 -2.04
N PRO A 40 14.63 17.32 -0.77
CA PRO A 40 14.86 15.96 -0.29
C PRO A 40 13.56 15.20 -0.12
N SER A 41 13.66 13.86 -0.19
CA SER A 41 12.47 13.02 0.05
C SER A 41 11.99 13.19 1.49
N LYS A 42 10.67 13.37 1.65
CA LYS A 42 10.01 13.48 2.95
C LYS A 42 8.58 13.01 2.86
N PHE A 43 8.21 12.03 3.67
CA PHE A 43 6.82 11.66 3.85
C PHE A 43 6.03 12.82 4.50
N LEU A 44 4.83 13.13 4.02
CA LEU A 44 3.98 14.17 4.56
C LEU A 44 2.72 13.59 5.21
N ARG A 45 1.92 12.81 4.47
CA ARG A 45 0.70 12.18 4.98
C ARG A 45 0.24 11.04 4.10
N THR A 46 -0.60 10.16 4.66
CA THR A 46 -1.36 9.15 3.92
C THR A 46 -2.69 8.89 4.59
N ARG A 47 -3.69 8.56 3.80
CA ARG A 47 -5.01 8.11 4.25
C ARG A 47 -5.59 7.14 3.24
N GLY A 48 -6.45 6.23 3.69
CA GLY A 48 -7.05 5.27 2.79
C GLY A 48 -8.17 4.47 3.44
N GLY A 49 -8.98 3.87 2.59
CA GLY A 49 -10.12 3.08 3.02
C GLY A 49 -11.00 2.65 1.85
N PHE A 50 -12.15 2.10 2.18
CA PHE A 50 -13.14 1.70 1.20
C PHE A 50 -13.92 2.91 0.68
N TYR A 51 -14.26 2.90 -0.60
CA TYR A 51 -15.05 3.96 -1.21
C TYR A 51 -16.24 3.44 -2.00
N GLN A 52 -17.22 4.32 -2.16
CA GLN A 52 -18.31 4.21 -3.13
C GLN A 52 -18.22 5.37 -4.10
N ASN A 53 -18.32 5.08 -5.40
CA ASN A 53 -18.35 6.11 -6.42
C ASN A 53 -19.81 6.54 -6.67
N ARG A 54 -20.08 7.83 -6.54
CA ARG A 54 -21.36 8.46 -6.88
C ARG A 54 -21.09 9.65 -7.80
N ASP A 55 -21.40 9.50 -9.06
CA ASP A 55 -21.28 10.56 -10.08
C ASP A 55 -19.89 11.20 -10.15
N GLY A 56 -18.86 10.38 -10.02
CA GLY A 56 -17.46 10.83 -10.06
C GLY A 56 -16.89 11.28 -8.72
N VAL A 57 -17.72 11.39 -7.68
CA VAL A 57 -17.28 11.65 -6.30
C VAL A 57 -17.06 10.33 -5.56
N LEU A 58 -15.85 10.13 -5.07
CA LEU A 58 -15.50 8.95 -4.29
C LEU A 58 -15.75 9.23 -2.81
N ASN A 59 -16.77 8.61 -2.25
CA ASN A 59 -17.12 8.71 -0.83
C ASN A 59 -16.32 7.67 -0.05
N LEU A 60 -15.21 8.08 0.58
CA LEU A 60 -14.30 7.20 1.31
C LEU A 60 -14.70 7.09 2.79
N ASN A 61 -14.80 5.86 3.26
CA ASN A 61 -14.77 5.52 4.68
C ASN A 61 -13.33 5.10 5.00
N LEU A 62 -12.61 5.92 5.77
CA LEU A 62 -11.20 5.70 6.05
C LEU A 62 -11.02 4.53 7.04
N GLU A 63 -10.06 3.67 6.76
CA GLU A 63 -9.53 2.69 7.71
C GLU A 63 -8.31 3.24 8.44
N PHE A 64 -7.63 4.21 7.83
CA PHE A 64 -6.50 4.91 8.44
C PHE A 64 -6.37 6.33 7.90
N ASN A 65 -5.83 7.19 8.77
CA ASN A 65 -5.45 8.56 8.47
C ASN A 65 -4.21 8.90 9.31
N SER A 66 -3.07 9.14 8.67
CA SER A 66 -1.82 9.46 9.38
C SER A 66 -1.87 10.78 10.13
N ASN A 67 -2.86 11.63 9.85
CA ASN A 67 -3.09 12.92 10.50
C ASN A 67 -4.27 12.91 11.49
N TYR A 68 -4.86 11.74 11.77
CA TYR A 68 -6.08 11.60 12.56
C TYR A 68 -6.02 12.29 13.92
N THR A 69 -4.89 12.28 14.60
CA THR A 69 -4.72 12.96 15.88
C THR A 69 -4.91 14.48 15.81
N ASN A 70 -4.76 15.07 14.62
CA ASN A 70 -4.91 16.52 14.41
C ASN A 70 -6.27 16.88 13.80
N ASP A 71 -6.82 16.05 12.91
CA ASP A 71 -8.00 16.40 12.11
C ASP A 71 -9.25 15.56 12.45
N SER A 72 -9.09 14.41 13.10
CA SER A 72 -10.17 13.46 13.46
C SER A 72 -11.04 13.02 12.26
N ILE A 73 -10.51 13.13 11.03
CA ILE A 73 -11.27 12.81 9.81
C ILE A 73 -11.33 11.29 9.62
N THR A 74 -12.56 10.77 9.50
CA THR A 74 -12.85 9.35 9.25
C THR A 74 -13.56 9.11 7.91
N GLN A 75 -14.09 10.17 7.28
CA GLN A 75 -14.77 10.12 5.99
C GLN A 75 -14.31 11.27 5.11
N VAL A 76 -14.21 11.04 3.81
CA VAL A 76 -13.78 12.04 2.84
C VAL A 76 -14.56 11.87 1.55
N GLU A 77 -15.12 12.98 1.05
CA GLU A 77 -15.49 13.09 -0.36
C GLU A 77 -14.24 13.43 -1.17
N TYR A 78 -13.92 12.58 -2.12
CA TYR A 78 -12.68 12.66 -2.88
C TYR A 78 -12.95 12.75 -4.38
N ILE A 79 -12.40 13.75 -5.01
CA ILE A 79 -12.42 13.91 -6.46
C ILE A 79 -10.98 13.84 -6.95
N ILE A 80 -10.70 12.96 -7.91
CA ILE A 80 -9.39 12.91 -8.55
C ILE A 80 -9.27 14.15 -9.44
N PRO A 81 -8.23 14.98 -9.25
CA PRO A 81 -8.09 16.21 -10.02
C PRO A 81 -7.94 15.94 -11.52
N THR A 82 -8.43 16.85 -12.35
CA THR A 82 -8.39 16.73 -13.82
C THR A 82 -6.97 16.76 -14.39
N ASN A 83 -6.02 17.33 -13.65
CA ASN A 83 -4.59 17.34 -14.00
C ASN A 83 -3.83 16.11 -13.51
N ALA A 84 -4.49 15.19 -12.82
CA ALA A 84 -3.86 13.93 -12.40
C ALA A 84 -3.57 13.05 -13.61
N LYS A 85 -2.37 12.52 -13.68
CA LYS A 85 -1.93 11.58 -14.72
C LYS A 85 -2.05 10.16 -14.23
N ILE A 86 -2.57 9.26 -15.07
CA ILE A 86 -2.50 7.82 -14.82
C ILE A 86 -1.07 7.37 -15.13
N ILE A 87 -0.42 6.75 -14.14
CA ILE A 87 0.98 6.29 -14.24
C ILE A 87 1.12 4.77 -14.12
N SER A 88 0.02 4.06 -13.86
CA SER A 88 -0.02 2.60 -13.88
C SER A 88 0.01 2.09 -15.33
N ASN A 89 0.86 1.09 -15.60
CA ASN A 89 1.15 0.70 -16.98
C ASN A 89 0.71 -0.72 -17.32
N THR A 90 0.73 -1.64 -16.36
CA THR A 90 0.59 -3.07 -16.65
C THR A 90 0.03 -3.78 -15.44
N GLU A 91 -1.01 -4.59 -15.66
CA GLU A 91 -1.51 -5.50 -14.63
C GLU A 91 -0.42 -6.50 -14.25
N LEU A 92 -0.10 -6.58 -12.96
CA LEU A 92 0.89 -7.49 -12.43
C LEU A 92 0.23 -8.58 -11.57
N GLU A 93 0.88 -9.74 -11.54
CA GLU A 93 0.39 -10.97 -10.90
C GLU A 93 0.01 -10.79 -9.42
N LEU A 94 0.71 -9.92 -8.69
CA LEU A 94 0.49 -9.68 -7.27
C LEU A 94 -0.48 -8.54 -6.96
N ASN A 95 -1.14 -7.95 -7.96
CA ASN A 95 -2.12 -6.89 -7.72
C ASN A 95 -3.15 -7.31 -6.67
N GLY A 96 -3.45 -6.42 -5.74
CA GLY A 96 -4.43 -6.67 -4.70
C GLY A 96 -4.09 -6.09 -3.33
N LYS A 97 -4.98 -6.38 -2.40
CA LYS A 97 -4.87 -5.99 -0.98
C LYS A 97 -4.38 -7.18 -0.16
N TRP A 98 -3.18 -7.10 0.37
CA TRP A 98 -2.54 -8.18 1.13
C TRP A 98 -2.42 -7.78 2.60
N LEU A 99 -2.92 -8.62 3.50
CA LEU A 99 -2.78 -8.44 4.95
C LEU A 99 -1.63 -9.31 5.48
N MET A 100 -0.83 -8.76 6.38
CA MET A 100 0.20 -9.53 7.09
C MET A 100 -0.45 -10.69 7.85
N GLY A 101 -0.44 -11.88 7.26
CA GLY A 101 -1.09 -13.10 7.76
C GLY A 101 -0.18 -13.95 8.62
N GLY A 102 1.15 -13.75 8.59
CA GLY A 102 2.06 -14.56 9.39
C GLY A 102 3.53 -14.35 9.08
N ARG A 103 4.35 -15.18 9.72
CA ARG A 103 5.81 -15.24 9.52
C ARG A 103 6.32 -16.65 9.75
N ILE A 104 7.41 -16.97 9.10
CA ILE A 104 8.20 -18.16 9.38
C ILE A 104 9.54 -17.69 9.96
N ASN A 105 9.92 -18.22 11.12
CA ASN A 105 11.19 -17.88 11.76
C ASN A 105 12.38 -18.66 11.14
N SER A 106 13.59 -18.40 11.61
CA SER A 106 14.82 -19.07 11.14
C SER A 106 14.84 -20.59 11.37
N GLU A 107 14.02 -21.10 12.30
CA GLU A 107 13.87 -22.53 12.61
C GLU A 107 12.78 -23.20 11.75
N GLY A 108 12.17 -22.46 10.81
CA GLY A 108 11.08 -22.95 9.97
C GLY A 108 9.70 -22.98 10.66
N LYS A 109 9.58 -22.45 11.88
CA LYS A 109 8.32 -22.42 12.62
C LYS A 109 7.44 -21.29 12.09
N GLU A 110 6.26 -21.69 11.61
CA GLU A 110 5.23 -20.75 11.15
C GLU A 110 4.42 -20.21 12.34
N THR A 111 4.16 -18.90 12.28
CA THR A 111 3.26 -18.19 13.21
C THR A 111 2.23 -17.43 12.39
N ARG A 112 0.95 -17.69 12.63
CA ARG A 112 -0.17 -17.01 11.97
C ARG A 112 -0.73 -15.88 12.82
N ARG A 113 -1.28 -14.88 12.13
CA ARG A 113 -1.99 -13.75 12.72
C ARG A 113 -3.45 -13.81 12.31
N ASP A 114 -4.30 -13.46 13.25
CA ASP A 114 -5.71 -13.21 12.94
C ASP A 114 -5.84 -11.87 12.20
N ILE A 115 -6.13 -11.97 10.90
CA ILE A 115 -6.29 -10.81 10.02
C ILE A 115 -7.64 -10.08 10.21
N SER A 116 -8.56 -10.61 11.01
CA SER A 116 -9.81 -9.93 11.37
C SER A 116 -9.63 -8.83 12.41
N ARG A 117 -8.56 -8.92 13.23
CA ARG A 117 -8.27 -7.95 14.30
C ARG A 117 -8.16 -6.52 13.77
N PRO A 118 -8.50 -5.50 14.58
CA PRO A 118 -8.40 -4.09 14.20
C PRO A 118 -6.97 -3.66 13.80
N ARG A 119 -5.95 -4.21 14.48
CA ARG A 119 -4.55 -3.95 14.15
C ARG A 119 -4.15 -4.67 12.87
N LYS A 120 -3.91 -3.89 11.82
CA LYS A 120 -3.59 -4.39 10.48
C LYS A 120 -2.21 -3.92 10.00
N THR A 121 -1.60 -4.70 9.15
CA THR A 121 -0.58 -4.24 8.21
C THR A 121 -1.06 -4.66 6.84
N LEU A 122 -1.41 -3.69 6.02
CA LEU A 122 -1.87 -3.85 4.66
C LEU A 122 -0.72 -3.56 3.70
N LYS A 123 -0.52 -4.37 2.69
CA LYS A 123 0.27 -4.05 1.50
C LYS A 123 -0.68 -4.01 0.31
N PHE A 124 -0.84 -2.85 -0.29
CA PHE A 124 -1.68 -2.63 -1.46
C PHE A 124 -0.80 -2.54 -2.70
N LEU A 125 -0.99 -3.47 -3.62
CA LEU A 125 -0.25 -3.57 -4.87
C LEU A 125 -1.17 -3.21 -6.03
N THR A 126 -0.75 -2.27 -6.86
CA THR A 126 -1.51 -1.73 -7.98
C THR A 126 -0.58 -1.43 -9.15
N ASP A 127 -0.59 -2.28 -10.18
CA ASP A 127 0.05 -2.06 -11.48
C ASP A 127 1.45 -1.46 -11.42
N GLY A 128 2.35 -2.11 -10.69
CA GLY A 128 3.74 -1.67 -10.55
C GLY A 128 4.00 -0.68 -9.42
N PHE A 129 3.00 -0.36 -8.59
CA PHE A 129 3.15 0.48 -7.40
C PHE A 129 2.69 -0.26 -6.16
N PHE A 130 3.39 -0.04 -5.05
CA PHE A 130 3.04 -0.62 -3.77
C PHE A 130 2.97 0.43 -2.68
N GLN A 131 2.16 0.17 -1.69
CA GLN A 131 2.25 0.80 -0.38
C GLN A 131 1.93 -0.22 0.70
N TRP A 132 2.81 -0.35 1.69
CA TRP A 132 2.45 -0.98 2.96
C TRP A 132 2.05 0.10 3.96
N THR A 133 1.02 -0.20 4.76
CA THR A 133 0.53 0.68 5.83
C THR A 133 0.17 -0.14 7.05
N ALA A 134 0.64 0.30 8.20
CA ALA A 134 0.36 -0.31 9.49
C ALA A 134 -0.51 0.61 10.33
N PHE A 135 -1.70 0.15 10.74
CA PHE A 135 -2.75 0.96 11.38
C PHE A 135 -3.67 0.14 12.27
N ASN A 136 -4.56 0.82 13.01
CA ASN A 136 -5.65 0.22 13.75
C ASN A 136 -6.97 0.84 13.26
N THR A 137 -7.93 0.01 12.83
CA THR A 137 -9.20 0.46 12.24
C THR A 137 -10.21 0.98 13.26
N GLU A 138 -10.06 0.71 14.55
CA GLU A 138 -10.95 1.18 15.60
C GLU A 138 -10.46 2.49 16.22
N THR A 139 -9.16 2.58 16.47
CA THR A 139 -8.57 3.76 17.13
C THR A 139 -8.00 4.76 16.14
N PHE A 140 -7.96 4.44 14.86
CA PHE A 140 -7.28 5.20 13.80
C PHE A 140 -5.78 5.47 14.07
N GLN A 141 -5.18 4.75 15.01
CA GLN A 141 -3.77 4.87 15.28
C GLN A 141 -2.95 4.44 14.07
N PHE A 142 -2.15 5.36 13.54
CA PHE A 142 -1.20 5.12 12.45
C PHE A 142 0.16 4.74 13.03
N TYR A 143 0.76 3.65 12.50
CA TYR A 143 2.06 3.16 12.98
C TYR A 143 3.17 3.36 11.96
N GLY A 144 2.83 3.59 10.71
CA GLY A 144 3.79 3.87 9.64
C GLY A 144 3.38 3.28 8.30
N CYS A 145 4.00 3.80 7.24
CA CYS A 145 3.89 3.31 5.88
C CYS A 145 5.21 3.48 5.12
N GLY A 146 5.29 2.83 3.99
CA GLY A 146 6.29 3.04 2.97
C GLY A 146 5.75 2.55 1.64
N GLY A 147 6.23 3.12 0.55
CA GLY A 147 5.74 2.78 -0.77
C GLY A 147 6.64 3.30 -1.89
N GLY A 148 6.27 2.94 -3.09
CA GLY A 148 7.01 3.26 -4.31
C GLY A 148 6.62 2.33 -5.44
N LYS A 149 7.60 1.96 -6.26
CA LYS A 149 7.39 1.04 -7.37
C LYS A 149 7.75 -0.38 -6.98
N TYR A 150 7.11 -1.35 -7.63
CA TYR A 150 7.50 -2.75 -7.51
C TYR A 150 7.52 -3.43 -8.88
N SER A 151 8.28 -4.50 -8.96
CA SER A 151 8.20 -5.50 -10.01
C SER A 151 8.03 -6.89 -9.40
N ALA A 152 7.34 -7.77 -10.11
CA ALA A 152 7.16 -9.16 -9.73
C ALA A 152 7.19 -10.02 -10.99
N GLN A 153 8.21 -10.85 -11.11
CA GLN A 153 8.40 -11.73 -12.26
C GLN A 153 9.23 -12.96 -11.85
N GLU A 154 8.81 -14.15 -12.29
CA GLU A 154 9.57 -15.41 -12.14
C GLU A 154 10.04 -15.68 -10.69
N GLY A 155 9.17 -15.39 -9.70
CA GLY A 155 9.49 -15.59 -8.29
C GLY A 155 10.43 -14.55 -7.67
N GLN A 156 10.80 -13.50 -8.41
CA GLN A 156 11.55 -12.35 -7.92
C GLN A 156 10.61 -11.17 -7.72
N TYR A 157 10.72 -10.51 -6.57
CA TYR A 157 9.95 -9.32 -6.21
C TYR A 157 10.91 -8.23 -5.78
N GLU A 158 10.78 -7.05 -6.36
CA GLU A 158 11.63 -5.92 -6.06
C GLU A 158 10.80 -4.69 -5.68
N GLU A 159 11.22 -3.96 -4.66
CA GLU A 159 10.63 -2.71 -4.20
C GLU A 159 11.63 -1.56 -4.37
N SER A 160 11.27 -0.53 -5.13
CA SER A 160 11.99 0.75 -5.18
C SER A 160 11.25 1.78 -4.34
N ILE A 161 11.84 2.16 -3.21
CA ILE A 161 11.18 2.99 -2.18
C ILE A 161 11.21 4.46 -2.58
N GLU A 162 10.05 5.08 -2.71
CA GLU A 162 9.91 6.52 -2.99
C GLU A 162 9.68 7.34 -1.72
N TYR A 163 9.03 6.77 -0.72
CA TYR A 163 8.75 7.41 0.58
C TYR A 163 8.68 6.38 1.71
N PHE A 164 9.04 6.83 2.91
CA PHE A 164 9.02 5.99 4.10
C PHE A 164 8.76 6.83 5.35
N SER A 165 7.61 6.67 6.00
CA SER A 165 7.11 7.58 7.05
C SER A 165 7.93 7.63 8.34
N ARG A 166 8.76 6.62 8.60
CA ARG A 166 9.54 6.52 9.84
C ARG A 166 11.01 6.92 9.67
N ASP A 167 11.48 7.01 8.42
CA ASP A 167 12.89 7.24 8.12
C ASP A 167 13.03 7.63 6.65
N ASP A 168 13.04 8.92 6.37
CA ASP A 168 13.11 9.45 5.01
C ASP A 168 14.38 9.01 4.25
N SER A 169 15.45 8.59 4.96
CA SER A 169 16.69 8.08 4.36
C SER A 169 16.54 6.75 3.63
N ARG A 170 15.38 6.09 3.80
CA ARG A 170 15.02 4.85 3.07
C ARG A 170 14.59 5.12 1.64
N SER A 171 14.19 6.33 1.32
CA SER A 171 13.82 6.69 -0.05
C SER A 171 15.03 6.58 -0.98
N GLY A 172 14.80 6.03 -2.17
CA GLY A 172 15.84 5.72 -3.14
C GLY A 172 16.48 4.33 -2.97
N GLN A 173 16.17 3.60 -1.89
CA GLN A 173 16.65 2.22 -1.73
C GLN A 173 15.83 1.26 -2.57
N THR A 174 16.50 0.23 -3.07
CA THR A 174 15.88 -0.92 -3.73
C THR A 174 16.08 -2.16 -2.88
N LEU A 175 15.00 -2.91 -2.66
CA LEU A 175 15.01 -4.15 -1.88
C LEU A 175 14.54 -5.30 -2.76
N SER A 176 15.30 -6.37 -2.81
CA SER A 176 15.01 -7.56 -3.61
C SER A 176 14.60 -8.72 -2.69
N PHE A 177 13.58 -9.45 -3.11
CA PHE A 177 13.00 -10.56 -2.38
C PHE A 177 12.67 -11.71 -3.35
N LYS A 178 12.54 -12.90 -2.80
CA LYS A 178 11.86 -14.01 -3.49
C LYS A 178 10.41 -14.05 -3.08
N TYR A 179 9.53 -14.44 -3.99
CA TYR A 179 8.13 -14.66 -3.67
C TYR A 179 7.61 -15.96 -4.26
N GLU A 180 6.61 -16.49 -3.59
CA GLU A 180 5.86 -17.66 -4.02
C GLU A 180 4.40 -17.50 -3.58
N GLN A 181 3.46 -17.74 -4.49
CA GLN A 181 2.04 -17.79 -4.14
C GLN A 181 1.64 -19.24 -3.81
N LYS A 182 1.02 -19.42 -2.63
CA LYS A 182 0.47 -20.69 -2.17
C LYS A 182 -0.98 -20.48 -1.74
N ASN A 183 -1.92 -20.95 -2.53
CA ASN A 183 -3.36 -20.74 -2.30
C ASN A 183 -3.72 -19.25 -2.28
N ASN A 184 -4.15 -18.71 -1.12
CA ASN A 184 -4.48 -17.29 -0.94
C ASN A 184 -3.35 -16.52 -0.24
N ASP A 185 -2.19 -17.13 -0.07
CA ASP A 185 -1.06 -16.52 0.60
C ASP A 185 0.08 -16.23 -0.39
N TRP A 186 0.73 -15.13 -0.16
CA TRP A 186 1.97 -14.75 -0.78
C TRP A 186 3.09 -14.85 0.26
N HIS A 187 4.01 -15.78 0.03
CA HIS A 187 5.24 -15.93 0.82
C HIS A 187 6.30 -14.99 0.27
N HIS A 188 6.87 -14.17 1.12
CA HIS A 188 7.80 -13.10 0.81
C HIS A 188 9.08 -13.31 1.61
N THR A 189 10.17 -13.67 0.96
CA THR A 189 11.44 -14.05 1.62
C THR A 189 12.60 -13.19 1.16
N GLY A 190 13.48 -12.84 2.08
CA GLY A 190 14.66 -12.01 1.78
C GLY A 190 15.23 -11.35 3.03
N PHE A 191 15.64 -10.11 2.89
CA PHE A 191 16.19 -9.31 3.98
C PHE A 191 15.39 -8.00 4.14
N SER A 192 15.14 -7.63 5.38
CA SER A 192 14.54 -6.33 5.69
C SER A 192 15.51 -5.21 5.32
N SER A 193 15.01 -3.97 5.22
CA SER A 193 15.83 -2.77 5.04
C SER A 193 16.89 -2.54 6.14
N LYS A 194 16.89 -3.34 7.21
CA LYS A 194 17.90 -3.38 8.27
C LYS A 194 18.83 -4.60 8.17
N GLY A 195 18.80 -5.33 7.04
CA GLY A 195 19.63 -6.52 6.80
C GLY A 195 19.22 -7.77 7.61
N LYS A 196 18.06 -7.77 8.28
CA LYS A 196 17.61 -8.96 9.03
C LYS A 196 16.86 -9.91 8.09
N PRO A 197 17.13 -11.23 8.14
CA PRO A 197 16.35 -12.21 7.39
C PRO A 197 14.86 -12.09 7.72
N LEU A 198 14.03 -12.23 6.70
CA LEU A 198 12.57 -12.25 6.86
C LEU A 198 11.94 -13.32 5.97
N HIS A 199 10.86 -13.91 6.49
CA HIS A 199 9.94 -14.71 5.73
C HIS A 199 8.53 -14.32 6.19
N GLU A 200 7.89 -13.48 5.41
CA GLU A 200 6.56 -12.96 5.68
C GLU A 200 5.51 -13.71 4.88
N ILE A 201 4.34 -13.89 5.47
CA ILE A 201 3.18 -14.48 4.83
C ILE A 201 2.12 -13.41 4.73
N TRP A 202 1.74 -13.06 3.52
CA TRP A 202 0.73 -12.07 3.22
C TRP A 202 -0.51 -12.78 2.67
N THR A 203 -1.64 -12.60 3.34
CA THR A 203 -2.90 -13.24 2.96
C THR A 203 -3.75 -12.27 2.14
N LEU A 204 -4.25 -12.72 1.00
CA LEU A 204 -5.10 -11.90 0.12
C LEU A 204 -6.38 -11.50 0.86
N ARG A 205 -6.61 -10.19 0.96
CA ARG A 205 -7.84 -9.63 1.52
C ARG A 205 -8.95 -9.72 0.48
N ARG A 206 -9.89 -10.61 0.72
CA ARG A 206 -11.10 -10.70 -0.13
C ARG A 206 -12.00 -9.50 0.14
N ASN A 207 -12.63 -9.00 -0.91
CA ASN A 207 -13.70 -8.02 -0.77
C ASN A 207 -14.88 -8.71 -0.06
N LYS A 208 -15.43 -8.06 0.95
CA LYS A 208 -16.70 -8.48 1.56
C LYS A 208 -17.85 -8.03 0.70
#